data_3bfc6c68751d89a6f3d73d4ea33ff397
#
_entry.id   3bfc6c68751d89a6f3d73d4ea33ff397
#
_cell.length_a   1.000
_cell.length_b   1.000
_cell.length_c   1.000
_cell.angle_alpha   90.00
_cell.angle_beta   90.00
_cell.angle_gamma   90.00
#
_symmetry.space_group_name_H-M   'P 1'
#
loop_
_entity.id
_entity.type
_entity.pdbx_description
1 polymer ?
#
loop_
_entity_poly.entity_id
_entity_poly.type
_entity_poly.pdbx_seq_one_letter_code
_entity_poly.pdbx_strand_id
1 'polypeptide(L)'
;MVGFGGYASGPGGVAAKSLGIPVIVHEQNAAAGMTNKLLSKIASRVLLGFDDAKEQFSGGATKVHTVGNPVRDEIWQVKPKSVDIDADARENTTEHKQGLNLLVVGGSLGAQILNETVPETCGVLEGLSIKHQCGKGNSEGVIKAYTSVGADMSKIDVSDFIDDMAAAYEWADFVVCRAGALTVSEVAAAGRAAIFVPLPFAVDDHQTKNAQSLVKQNAALMIAQSVLKENLGQ
;
A
#
# COMPACT_ATOMS: atom_id res chain seq x y z
N MET A 1 25.04 -13.11 -1.83
CA MET A 1 24.30 -12.50 -0.69
C MET A 1 23.36 -11.46 -1.26
N VAL A 2 22.10 -11.45 -0.81
CA VAL A 2 21.14 -10.40 -1.17
C VAL A 2 20.83 -9.59 0.10
N GLY A 3 20.94 -8.26 0.04
CA GLY A 3 20.64 -7.33 1.12
C GLY A 3 19.36 -6.56 0.82
N PHE A 4 18.44 -6.53 1.78
CA PHE A 4 17.18 -5.79 1.72
C PHE A 4 17.15 -4.53 2.60
N GLY A 5 18.33 -4.03 2.98
CA GLY A 5 18.44 -2.90 3.89
C GLY A 5 18.40 -3.30 5.38
N GLY A 6 18.25 -2.30 6.24
CA GLY A 6 18.31 -2.48 7.69
C GLY A 6 19.70 -2.73 8.24
N TYR A 7 19.81 -2.86 9.56
CA TYR A 7 21.12 -2.94 10.26
C TYR A 7 21.92 -4.19 9.91
N ALA A 8 21.25 -5.35 9.74
CA ALA A 8 21.94 -6.62 9.47
C ALA A 8 22.53 -6.69 8.05
N SER A 9 21.92 -6.04 7.07
CA SER A 9 22.39 -6.06 5.68
C SER A 9 23.76 -5.37 5.53
N GLY A 10 24.04 -4.32 6.30
CA GLY A 10 25.30 -3.57 6.23
C GLY A 10 26.53 -4.44 6.49
N PRO A 11 26.72 -4.92 7.72
CA PRO A 11 27.86 -5.79 8.09
C PRO A 11 27.89 -7.08 7.26
N GLY A 12 26.72 -7.71 7.03
CA GLY A 12 26.62 -8.93 6.23
C GLY A 12 27.08 -8.75 4.78
N GLY A 13 26.75 -7.61 4.16
CA GLY A 13 27.20 -7.29 2.80
C GLY A 13 28.69 -7.03 2.71
N VAL A 14 29.26 -6.32 3.69
CA VAL A 14 30.73 -6.09 3.77
C VAL A 14 31.47 -7.42 3.96
N ALA A 15 31.02 -8.26 4.89
CA ALA A 15 31.61 -9.57 5.13
C ALA A 15 31.53 -10.47 3.89
N ALA A 16 30.38 -10.52 3.21
CA ALA A 16 30.22 -11.27 1.97
C ALA A 16 31.21 -10.78 0.90
N LYS A 17 31.35 -9.47 0.74
CA LYS A 17 32.30 -8.89 -0.22
C LYS A 17 33.74 -9.26 0.10
N SER A 18 34.16 -9.22 1.38
CA SER A 18 35.54 -9.60 1.81
C SER A 18 35.85 -11.07 1.53
N LEU A 19 34.83 -11.93 1.50
CA LEU A 19 34.94 -13.35 1.16
C LEU A 19 34.81 -13.65 -0.33
N GLY A 20 34.78 -12.61 -1.19
CA GLY A 20 34.61 -12.78 -2.64
C GLY A 20 33.19 -13.15 -3.08
N ILE A 21 32.20 -13.15 -2.15
CA ILE A 21 30.81 -13.48 -2.46
C ILE A 21 30.14 -12.28 -3.13
N PRO A 22 29.50 -12.44 -4.30
CA PRO A 22 28.75 -11.36 -4.94
C PRO A 22 27.65 -10.81 -4.03
N VAL A 23 27.57 -9.48 -3.95
CA VAL A 23 26.54 -8.75 -3.18
C VAL A 23 25.53 -8.16 -4.15
N ILE A 24 24.26 -8.41 -3.90
CA ILE A 24 23.13 -7.79 -4.59
C ILE A 24 22.34 -7.01 -3.54
N VAL A 25 21.90 -5.82 -3.87
CA VAL A 25 21.02 -4.99 -3.02
C VAL A 25 19.65 -4.91 -3.68
N HIS A 26 18.59 -5.07 -2.90
CA HIS A 26 17.22 -4.78 -3.30
C HIS A 26 16.68 -3.63 -2.44
N GLU A 27 16.28 -2.53 -3.09
CA GLU A 27 15.60 -1.41 -2.44
C GLU A 27 14.11 -1.49 -2.72
N GLN A 28 13.31 -1.61 -1.64
CA GLN A 28 11.87 -1.78 -1.75
C GLN A 28 11.13 -0.46 -1.89
N ASN A 29 11.70 0.64 -1.37
CA ASN A 29 11.03 1.93 -1.33
C ASN A 29 11.43 2.83 -2.52
N ALA A 30 10.58 3.77 -2.85
CA ALA A 30 10.89 4.84 -3.80
C ALA A 30 11.96 5.83 -3.28
N ALA A 31 12.21 5.83 -1.95
CA ALA A 31 13.35 6.52 -1.34
C ALA A 31 14.35 5.50 -0.82
N ALA A 32 15.59 5.58 -1.29
CA ALA A 32 16.62 4.62 -0.93
C ALA A 32 17.12 4.80 0.50
N GLY A 33 17.10 3.73 1.28
CA GLY A 33 17.64 3.70 2.62
C GLY A 33 19.18 3.84 2.65
N MET A 34 19.72 4.43 3.73
CA MET A 34 21.17 4.71 3.87
C MET A 34 22.01 3.44 3.71
N THR A 35 21.59 2.33 4.34
CA THR A 35 22.32 1.05 4.25
C THR A 35 22.43 0.57 2.81
N ASN A 36 21.34 0.63 2.04
CA ASN A 36 21.32 0.23 0.64
C ASN A 36 22.18 1.17 -0.23
N LYS A 37 22.17 2.49 0.04
CA LYS A 37 23.06 3.45 -0.63
C LYS A 37 24.55 3.12 -0.39
N LEU A 38 24.92 2.79 0.85
CA LEU A 38 26.30 2.42 1.17
C LEU A 38 26.69 1.09 0.53
N LEU A 39 25.88 0.05 0.69
CA LEU A 39 26.14 -1.26 0.10
C LEU A 39 26.16 -1.23 -1.43
N SER A 40 25.39 -0.36 -2.06
CA SER A 40 25.39 -0.24 -3.50
C SER A 40 26.78 0.04 -4.08
N LYS A 41 27.66 0.70 -3.35
CA LYS A 41 29.05 1.00 -3.81
C LYS A 41 29.86 -0.26 -4.07
N ILE A 42 29.64 -1.31 -3.27
CA ILE A 42 30.35 -2.60 -3.35
C ILE A 42 29.50 -3.72 -3.99
N ALA A 43 28.21 -3.50 -4.18
CA ALA A 43 27.29 -4.46 -4.78
C ALA A 43 27.58 -4.64 -6.28
N SER A 44 27.37 -5.85 -6.77
CA SER A 44 27.44 -6.19 -8.20
C SER A 44 26.18 -5.76 -8.97
N ARG A 45 25.03 -5.74 -8.29
CA ARG A 45 23.73 -5.29 -8.82
C ARG A 45 22.93 -4.59 -7.75
N VAL A 46 22.11 -3.62 -8.18
CA VAL A 46 21.09 -2.94 -7.37
C VAL A 46 19.76 -3.15 -8.05
N LEU A 47 18.83 -3.77 -7.35
CA LEU A 47 17.48 -4.05 -7.79
C LEU A 47 16.53 -3.07 -7.09
N LEU A 48 15.58 -2.53 -7.80
CA LEU A 48 14.66 -1.51 -7.28
C LEU A 48 13.22 -1.99 -7.35
N GLY A 49 12.47 -1.71 -6.30
CA GLY A 49 11.02 -1.88 -6.27
C GLY A 49 10.28 -0.79 -7.06
N PHE A 50 10.83 0.44 -7.06
CA PHE A 50 10.27 1.59 -7.77
C PHE A 50 11.35 2.29 -8.60
N ASP A 51 10.98 2.74 -9.80
CA ASP A 51 11.91 3.44 -10.71
C ASP A 51 12.36 4.81 -10.14
N ASP A 52 11.51 5.44 -9.33
CA ASP A 52 11.81 6.70 -8.63
C ASP A 52 13.05 6.64 -7.73
N ALA A 53 13.50 5.45 -7.30
CA ALA A 53 14.73 5.29 -6.54
C ALA A 53 16.00 5.30 -7.40
N LYS A 54 15.90 5.20 -8.73
CA LYS A 54 17.01 4.94 -9.64
C LYS A 54 18.13 5.97 -9.57
N GLU A 55 17.78 7.24 -9.56
CA GLU A 55 18.73 8.35 -9.53
C GLU A 55 19.51 8.45 -8.21
N GLN A 56 19.04 7.76 -7.16
CA GLN A 56 19.67 7.76 -5.85
C GLN A 56 20.85 6.77 -5.76
N PHE A 57 21.08 5.98 -6.82
CA PHE A 57 22.16 4.99 -6.91
C PHE A 57 23.10 5.29 -8.07
N SER A 58 24.40 5.09 -7.84
CA SER A 58 25.43 5.21 -8.88
C SER A 58 25.62 3.88 -9.62
N GLY A 59 26.06 3.95 -10.87
CA GLY A 59 26.42 2.77 -11.69
C GLY A 59 25.61 2.58 -12.95
N GLY A 60 24.62 3.46 -13.21
CA GLY A 60 23.84 3.47 -14.45
C GLY A 60 23.10 2.16 -14.74
N ALA A 61 22.64 2.02 -15.99
CA ALA A 61 21.81 0.91 -16.44
C ALA A 61 22.50 -0.47 -16.39
N THR A 62 23.83 -0.51 -16.30
CA THR A 62 24.56 -1.78 -16.21
C THR A 62 24.53 -2.39 -14.80
N LYS A 63 24.19 -1.60 -13.78
CA LYS A 63 24.23 -1.99 -12.37
C LYS A 63 22.87 -1.86 -11.68
N VAL A 64 22.07 -0.86 -12.05
CA VAL A 64 20.80 -0.51 -11.38
C VAL A 64 19.64 -0.90 -12.27
N HIS A 65 18.77 -1.79 -11.76
CA HIS A 65 17.65 -2.35 -12.52
C HIS A 65 16.37 -2.24 -11.72
N THR A 66 15.30 -1.71 -12.30
CA THR A 66 13.97 -1.75 -11.70
C THR A 66 13.34 -3.10 -12.05
N VAL A 67 13.00 -3.87 -11.01
CA VAL A 67 12.44 -5.22 -11.13
C VAL A 67 11.10 -5.36 -10.40
N GLY A 68 10.67 -4.33 -9.70
CA GLY A 68 9.51 -4.37 -8.82
C GLY A 68 9.82 -4.96 -7.45
N ASN A 69 8.82 -4.92 -6.57
CA ASN A 69 8.86 -5.59 -5.27
C ASN A 69 8.32 -7.02 -5.38
N PRO A 70 8.80 -7.96 -4.54
CA PRO A 70 8.22 -9.29 -4.47
C PRO A 70 6.78 -9.18 -3.93
N VAL A 71 5.81 -9.52 -4.78
CA VAL A 71 4.39 -9.62 -4.43
C VAL A 71 4.04 -11.10 -4.41
N ARG A 72 3.17 -11.51 -3.48
CA ARG A 72 2.71 -12.90 -3.37
C ARG A 72 2.00 -13.33 -4.64
N ASP A 73 2.21 -14.58 -5.06
CA ASP A 73 1.66 -15.12 -6.30
C ASP A 73 0.12 -15.04 -6.35
N GLU A 74 -0.54 -15.24 -5.21
CA GLU A 74 -1.99 -15.18 -5.10
C GLU A 74 -2.54 -13.79 -5.45
N ILE A 75 -1.79 -12.72 -5.15
CA ILE A 75 -2.21 -11.35 -5.47
C ILE A 75 -2.07 -11.07 -6.97
N TRP A 76 -1.05 -11.63 -7.64
CA TRP A 76 -0.91 -11.54 -9.09
C TRP A 76 -2.06 -12.22 -9.86
N GLN A 77 -2.77 -13.15 -9.23
CA GLN A 77 -3.90 -13.85 -9.82
C GLN A 77 -5.23 -13.08 -9.67
N VAL A 78 -5.27 -12.04 -8.84
CA VAL A 78 -6.45 -11.18 -8.66
C VAL A 78 -6.76 -10.49 -9.99
N LYS A 79 -7.99 -10.66 -10.47
CA LYS A 79 -8.41 -10.04 -11.73
C LYS A 79 -8.61 -8.53 -11.52
N PRO A 80 -8.03 -7.68 -12.38
CA PRO A 80 -8.35 -6.26 -12.36
C PRO A 80 -9.85 -6.07 -12.56
N LYS A 81 -10.47 -5.20 -11.78
CA LYS A 81 -11.86 -4.80 -12.04
C LYS A 81 -11.84 -3.78 -13.20
N SER A 82 -12.53 -4.10 -14.28
CA SER A 82 -12.78 -3.14 -15.35
C SER A 82 -13.73 -2.06 -14.80
N VAL A 83 -13.27 -0.82 -14.78
CA VAL A 83 -14.19 0.31 -14.69
C VAL A 83 -14.74 0.50 -16.09
N ASP A 84 -16.03 0.19 -16.31
CA ASP A 84 -16.71 0.54 -17.53
C ASP A 84 -16.89 2.07 -17.56
N ILE A 85 -15.87 2.77 -18.05
CA ILE A 85 -15.87 4.23 -18.23
C ILE A 85 -17.00 4.64 -19.21
N ASP A 86 -17.47 3.72 -20.06
CA ASP A 86 -18.56 3.94 -20.99
C ASP A 86 -19.97 3.80 -20.36
N ALA A 87 -20.09 3.29 -19.12
CA ALA A 87 -21.38 3.15 -18.45
C ALA A 87 -21.96 4.50 -18.00
N ASP A 88 -21.11 5.46 -17.63
CA ASP A 88 -21.53 6.82 -17.22
C ASP A 88 -21.94 7.71 -18.41
N ALA A 89 -21.61 7.32 -19.65
CA ALA A 89 -21.96 8.08 -20.86
C ALA A 89 -23.31 7.66 -21.47
N ARG A 90 -23.94 6.59 -21.00
CA ARG A 90 -25.23 6.11 -21.51
C ARG A 90 -26.30 6.25 -20.44
N GLU A 91 -26.95 7.41 -20.50
CA GLU A 91 -28.32 7.72 -20.01
C GLU A 91 -29.03 6.66 -19.14
N ASN A 92 -29.39 7.10 -17.90
CA ASN A 92 -30.63 6.72 -17.21
C ASN A 92 -31.05 5.24 -17.24
N THR A 93 -30.22 4.34 -16.80
CA THR A 93 -30.72 3.04 -16.35
C THR A 93 -30.61 2.91 -14.85
N THR A 94 -31.76 2.87 -14.20
CA THR A 94 -32.02 2.74 -12.77
C THR A 94 -31.56 1.41 -12.16
N GLU A 95 -30.57 0.69 -12.73
CA GLU A 95 -30.22 -0.68 -12.33
C GLU A 95 -28.79 -0.89 -11.81
N HIS A 96 -27.96 0.12 -11.63
CA HIS A 96 -26.62 -0.05 -11.05
C HIS A 96 -26.47 0.57 -9.65
N LYS A 97 -27.39 0.23 -8.73
CA LYS A 97 -27.12 0.34 -7.29
C LYS A 97 -26.48 -0.95 -6.75
N GLN A 98 -25.46 -1.47 -7.40
CA GLN A 98 -24.53 -2.37 -6.71
C GLN A 98 -23.69 -1.50 -5.78
N GLY A 99 -23.78 -1.79 -4.46
CA GLY A 99 -22.98 -1.07 -3.48
C GLY A 99 -21.48 -1.25 -3.75
N LEU A 100 -20.69 -0.25 -3.39
CA LEU A 100 -19.23 -0.30 -3.50
C LEU A 100 -18.61 -1.05 -2.31
N ASN A 101 -17.49 -1.69 -2.55
CA ASN A 101 -16.74 -2.46 -1.58
C ASN A 101 -15.43 -1.76 -1.23
N LEU A 102 -15.34 -1.23 -0.01
CA LEU A 102 -14.13 -0.59 0.53
C LEU A 102 -13.32 -1.58 1.35
N LEU A 103 -12.06 -1.75 1.01
CA LEU A 103 -11.07 -2.43 1.85
C LEU A 103 -10.19 -1.39 2.57
N VAL A 104 -10.16 -1.46 3.89
CA VAL A 104 -9.27 -0.62 4.73
C VAL A 104 -8.13 -1.49 5.26
N VAL A 105 -6.88 -1.07 5.01
CA VAL A 105 -5.68 -1.81 5.46
C VAL A 105 -4.81 -0.93 6.34
N GLY A 106 -4.89 -1.15 7.66
CA GLY A 106 -4.09 -0.43 8.66
C GLY A 106 -2.67 -0.97 8.82
N GLY A 107 -2.40 -2.21 8.34
CA GLY A 107 -1.16 -2.93 8.58
C GLY A 107 -1.17 -3.69 9.92
N SER A 108 -0.10 -4.46 10.21
CA SER A 108 -0.05 -5.39 11.36
C SER A 108 -0.25 -4.73 12.74
N LEU A 109 0.19 -3.50 12.90
CA LEU A 109 0.02 -2.71 14.14
C LEU A 109 -1.24 -1.84 14.09
N GLY A 110 -1.92 -1.80 12.95
CA GLY A 110 -3.02 -0.89 12.69
C GLY A 110 -2.56 0.54 12.37
N ALA A 111 -3.50 1.33 11.88
CA ALA A 111 -3.32 2.76 11.66
C ALA A 111 -4.40 3.50 12.44
N GLN A 112 -4.05 4.02 13.61
CA GLN A 112 -4.99 4.66 14.52
C GLN A 112 -5.88 5.68 13.79
N ILE A 113 -5.27 6.52 12.94
CA ILE A 113 -6.03 7.53 12.19
C ILE A 113 -7.08 6.90 11.25
N LEU A 114 -6.80 5.75 10.63
CA LEU A 114 -7.78 5.06 9.80
C LEU A 114 -8.88 4.44 10.69
N ASN A 115 -8.49 3.85 11.82
CA ASN A 115 -9.41 3.26 12.79
C ASN A 115 -10.40 4.28 13.38
N GLU A 116 -10.00 5.54 13.48
CA GLU A 116 -10.84 6.64 13.97
C GLU A 116 -11.64 7.30 12.84
N THR A 117 -10.97 7.64 11.73
CA THR A 117 -11.58 8.47 10.68
C THR A 117 -12.52 7.69 9.76
N VAL A 118 -12.18 6.46 9.37
CA VAL A 118 -13.00 5.70 8.43
C VAL A 118 -14.40 5.40 8.99
N PRO A 119 -14.57 4.98 10.28
CA PRO A 119 -15.90 4.86 10.86
C PRO A 119 -16.72 6.15 10.80
N GLU A 120 -16.11 7.29 11.12
CA GLU A 120 -16.82 8.58 11.16
C GLU A 120 -17.22 9.10 9.78
N THR A 121 -16.40 8.84 8.74
CA THR A 121 -16.58 9.40 7.40
C THR A 121 -17.27 8.43 6.44
N CYS A 122 -16.83 7.17 6.43
CA CYS A 122 -17.31 6.16 5.48
C CYS A 122 -18.40 5.26 6.07
N GLY A 123 -18.44 5.09 7.41
CA GLY A 123 -19.38 4.18 8.07
C GLY A 123 -20.85 4.56 7.90
N VAL A 124 -21.14 5.81 7.58
CA VAL A 124 -22.50 6.34 7.37
C VAL A 124 -22.90 6.46 5.89
N LEU A 125 -22.00 6.12 4.97
CA LEU A 125 -22.29 6.22 3.54
C LEU A 125 -23.19 5.08 3.08
N GLU A 126 -24.32 5.43 2.47
CA GLU A 126 -25.23 4.45 1.89
C GLU A 126 -24.59 3.72 0.70
N GLY A 127 -24.89 2.44 0.56
CA GLY A 127 -24.39 1.64 -0.56
C GLY A 127 -22.91 1.22 -0.44
N LEU A 128 -22.25 1.46 0.70
CA LEU A 128 -20.87 1.05 0.94
C LEU A 128 -20.82 -0.18 1.86
N SER A 129 -20.09 -1.21 1.43
CA SER A 129 -19.70 -2.35 2.28
C SER A 129 -18.22 -2.21 2.63
N ILE A 130 -17.85 -2.45 3.90
CA ILE A 130 -16.50 -2.19 4.40
C ILE A 130 -15.89 -3.45 4.99
N LYS A 131 -14.67 -3.81 4.55
CA LYS A 131 -13.77 -4.70 5.27
C LYS A 131 -12.65 -3.86 5.87
N HIS A 132 -12.52 -3.87 7.21
CA HIS A 132 -11.57 -3.03 7.93
C HIS A 132 -10.57 -3.88 8.71
N GLN A 133 -9.35 -3.99 8.20
CA GLN A 133 -8.22 -4.57 8.93
C GLN A 133 -7.59 -3.49 9.80
N CYS A 134 -7.86 -3.58 11.11
CA CYS A 134 -7.58 -2.52 12.07
C CYS A 134 -6.27 -2.69 12.87
N GLY A 135 -5.59 -3.84 12.71
CA GLY A 135 -4.40 -4.19 13.47
C GLY A 135 -4.70 -4.88 14.78
N LYS A 136 -3.74 -5.64 15.28
CA LYS A 136 -3.87 -6.53 16.44
C LYS A 136 -4.43 -5.80 17.67
N GLY A 137 -5.54 -6.31 18.21
CA GLY A 137 -6.17 -5.84 19.44
C GLY A 137 -7.02 -4.57 19.29
N ASN A 138 -7.25 -4.08 18.07
CA ASN A 138 -8.02 -2.86 17.83
C ASN A 138 -9.48 -3.11 17.43
N SER A 139 -9.88 -4.34 17.12
CA SER A 139 -11.20 -4.68 16.55
C SER A 139 -12.36 -4.22 17.42
N GLU A 140 -12.30 -4.42 18.73
CA GLU A 140 -13.37 -3.99 19.65
C GLU A 140 -13.58 -2.47 19.62
N GLY A 141 -12.49 -1.70 19.61
CA GLY A 141 -12.54 -0.23 19.54
C GLY A 141 -13.13 0.27 18.22
N VAL A 142 -12.73 -0.34 17.11
CA VAL A 142 -13.21 0.03 15.77
C VAL A 142 -14.68 -0.34 15.58
N ILE A 143 -15.12 -1.52 16.07
CA ILE A 143 -16.53 -1.90 16.07
C ILE A 143 -17.37 -0.88 16.86
N LYS A 144 -16.89 -0.47 18.05
CA LYS A 144 -17.57 0.57 18.83
C LYS A 144 -17.64 1.90 18.07
N ALA A 145 -16.58 2.29 17.36
CA ALA A 145 -16.58 3.52 16.55
C ALA A 145 -17.63 3.48 15.44
N TYR A 146 -17.72 2.39 14.67
CA TYR A 146 -18.79 2.22 13.67
C TYR A 146 -20.19 2.24 14.27
N THR A 147 -20.37 1.53 15.38
CA THR A 147 -21.67 1.47 16.08
C THR A 147 -22.10 2.84 16.60
N SER A 148 -21.15 3.66 17.09
CA SER A 148 -21.44 4.98 17.67
C SER A 148 -21.93 6.00 16.63
N VAL A 149 -21.56 5.83 15.36
CA VAL A 149 -22.03 6.68 14.26
C VAL A 149 -23.31 6.15 13.60
N GLY A 150 -23.87 5.03 14.09
CA GLY A 150 -25.09 4.44 13.55
C GLY A 150 -24.88 3.66 12.25
N ALA A 151 -23.66 3.19 11.99
CA ALA A 151 -23.36 2.42 10.79
C ALA A 151 -24.12 1.08 10.73
N ASP A 152 -24.48 0.65 9.51
CA ASP A 152 -25.09 -0.66 9.27
C ASP A 152 -24.06 -1.78 9.43
N MET A 153 -23.97 -2.36 10.61
CA MET A 153 -23.00 -3.41 10.96
C MET A 153 -23.17 -4.70 10.11
N SER A 154 -24.28 -4.88 9.42
CA SER A 154 -24.46 -6.03 8.51
C SER A 154 -23.59 -5.93 7.24
N LYS A 155 -23.08 -4.73 6.93
CA LYS A 155 -22.21 -4.42 5.78
C LYS A 155 -20.76 -4.18 6.18
N ILE A 156 -20.44 -4.28 7.46
CA ILE A 156 -19.11 -3.93 7.99
C ILE A 156 -18.47 -5.16 8.64
N ASP A 157 -17.33 -5.58 8.12
CA ASP A 157 -16.50 -6.65 8.63
C ASP A 157 -15.19 -6.03 9.19
N VAL A 158 -15.01 -6.13 10.52
CA VAL A 158 -13.82 -5.59 11.21
C VAL A 158 -13.00 -6.75 11.74
N SER A 159 -11.72 -6.78 11.38
CA SER A 159 -10.78 -7.80 11.84
C SER A 159 -9.43 -7.21 12.23
N ASP A 160 -8.77 -7.83 13.19
CA ASP A 160 -7.40 -7.47 13.57
C ASP A 160 -6.43 -7.73 12.42
N PHE A 161 -6.66 -8.82 11.68
CA PHE A 161 -5.81 -9.28 10.60
C PHE A 161 -6.64 -9.94 9.49
N ILE A 162 -6.19 -9.85 8.25
CA ILE A 162 -6.77 -10.54 7.10
C ILE A 162 -5.74 -11.56 6.61
N ASP A 163 -6.05 -12.85 6.71
CA ASP A 163 -5.16 -13.92 6.27
C ASP A 163 -5.12 -14.02 4.75
N ASP A 164 -6.28 -13.98 4.11
CA ASP A 164 -6.41 -14.03 2.66
C ASP A 164 -6.57 -12.62 2.05
N MET A 165 -5.41 -11.96 1.86
CA MET A 165 -5.38 -10.64 1.23
C MET A 165 -5.76 -10.68 -0.25
N ALA A 166 -5.53 -11.81 -0.96
CA ALA A 166 -5.91 -11.93 -2.36
C ALA A 166 -7.45 -11.88 -2.50
N ALA A 167 -8.18 -12.67 -1.70
CA ALA A 167 -9.63 -12.62 -1.65
C ALA A 167 -10.15 -11.23 -1.20
N ALA A 168 -9.46 -10.56 -0.27
CA ALA A 168 -9.84 -9.22 0.14
C ALA A 168 -9.67 -8.20 -0.98
N TYR A 169 -8.56 -8.24 -1.74
CA TYR A 169 -8.37 -7.40 -2.92
C TYR A 169 -9.37 -7.75 -4.04
N GLU A 170 -9.67 -9.04 -4.27
CA GLU A 170 -10.64 -9.44 -5.29
C GLU A 170 -12.04 -8.89 -4.98
N TRP A 171 -12.43 -8.92 -3.70
CA TRP A 171 -13.71 -8.37 -3.24
C TRP A 171 -13.77 -6.85 -3.35
N ALA A 172 -12.68 -6.12 -3.06
CA ALA A 172 -12.65 -4.67 -3.00
C ALA A 172 -12.83 -4.00 -4.37
N ASP A 173 -13.55 -2.90 -4.43
CA ASP A 173 -13.58 -1.97 -5.56
C ASP A 173 -12.47 -0.93 -5.41
N PHE A 174 -12.23 -0.45 -4.18
CA PHE A 174 -11.13 0.44 -3.87
C PHE A 174 -10.57 0.19 -2.46
N VAL A 175 -9.38 0.72 -2.22
CA VAL A 175 -8.62 0.47 -0.99
C VAL A 175 -8.23 1.77 -0.33
N VAL A 176 -8.41 1.88 0.99
CA VAL A 176 -7.82 2.95 1.81
C VAL A 176 -6.74 2.35 2.71
N CYS A 177 -5.49 2.79 2.57
CA CYS A 177 -4.39 2.16 3.28
C CYS A 177 -3.19 3.07 3.52
N ARG A 178 -2.26 2.60 4.36
CA ARG A 178 -0.90 3.16 4.45
C ARG A 178 -0.10 2.85 3.18
N ALA A 179 0.86 3.71 2.84
CA ALA A 179 1.67 3.57 1.63
C ALA A 179 3.02 2.86 1.89
N GLY A 180 2.98 1.73 2.59
CA GLY A 180 4.14 0.84 2.67
C GLY A 180 4.54 0.30 1.29
N ALA A 181 5.83 0.08 1.05
CA ALA A 181 6.33 -0.34 -0.26
C ALA A 181 5.63 -1.60 -0.81
N LEU A 182 5.44 -2.61 0.03
CA LEU A 182 4.75 -3.84 -0.38
C LEU A 182 3.26 -3.61 -0.60
N THR A 183 2.60 -2.81 0.26
CA THR A 183 1.17 -2.48 0.08
C THR A 183 0.91 -1.76 -1.24
N VAL A 184 1.74 -0.76 -1.58
CA VAL A 184 1.64 -0.06 -2.87
C VAL A 184 1.83 -1.02 -4.04
N SER A 185 2.80 -1.94 -3.94
CA SER A 185 3.05 -2.94 -4.97
C SER A 185 1.94 -3.99 -5.08
N GLU A 186 1.34 -4.41 -3.96
CA GLU A 186 0.21 -5.33 -3.94
C GLU A 186 -1.05 -4.70 -4.55
N VAL A 187 -1.35 -3.45 -4.19
CA VAL A 187 -2.48 -2.68 -4.76
C VAL A 187 -2.33 -2.55 -6.27
N ALA A 188 -1.11 -2.22 -6.74
CA ALA A 188 -0.81 -2.14 -8.17
C ALA A 188 -0.99 -3.48 -8.88
N ALA A 189 -0.47 -4.58 -8.29
CA ALA A 189 -0.58 -5.93 -8.84
C ALA A 189 -2.03 -6.42 -8.89
N ALA A 190 -2.82 -6.12 -7.86
CA ALA A 190 -4.24 -6.46 -7.79
C ALA A 190 -5.11 -5.58 -8.71
N GLY A 191 -4.57 -4.50 -9.30
CA GLY A 191 -5.31 -3.58 -10.16
C GLY A 191 -6.48 -2.91 -9.44
N ARG A 192 -6.27 -2.43 -8.21
CA ARG A 192 -7.30 -1.74 -7.42
C ARG A 192 -7.04 -0.25 -7.35
N ALA A 193 -8.10 0.55 -7.46
CA ALA A 193 -8.04 1.97 -7.13
C ALA A 193 -7.67 2.12 -5.64
N ALA A 194 -6.88 3.13 -5.29
CA ALA A 194 -6.49 3.32 -3.91
C ALA A 194 -6.45 4.78 -3.48
N ILE A 195 -6.74 5.00 -2.20
CA ILE A 195 -6.46 6.24 -1.48
C ILE A 195 -5.36 5.92 -0.47
N PHE A 196 -4.16 6.41 -0.74
CA PHE A 196 -3.04 6.26 0.18
C PHE A 196 -3.06 7.35 1.25
N VAL A 197 -2.85 6.93 2.49
CA VAL A 197 -2.69 7.81 3.65
C VAL A 197 -1.29 7.58 4.23
N PRO A 198 -0.27 8.27 3.75
CA PRO A 198 1.10 8.09 4.22
C PRO A 198 1.24 8.36 5.71
N LEU A 199 2.12 7.61 6.38
CA LEU A 199 2.49 7.87 7.77
C LEU A 199 3.31 9.17 7.83
N PRO A 200 2.87 10.19 8.57
CA PRO A 200 3.65 11.41 8.74
C PRO A 200 4.97 11.09 9.48
N PHE A 201 6.03 11.82 9.17
CA PHE A 201 7.35 11.69 9.81
C PHE A 201 8.02 10.31 9.64
N ALA A 202 7.62 9.52 8.63
CA ALA A 202 8.38 8.33 8.24
C ALA A 202 9.81 8.75 7.85
N VAL A 203 10.80 7.97 8.28
CA VAL A 203 12.21 8.21 7.93
C VAL A 203 12.32 8.41 6.41
N ASP A 204 12.97 9.50 5.97
CA ASP A 204 13.15 9.87 4.56
C ASP A 204 11.84 10.01 3.74
N ASP A 205 10.68 10.14 4.40
CA ASP A 205 9.36 10.30 3.76
C ASP A 205 9.03 9.18 2.75
N HIS A 206 9.42 7.94 3.10
CA HIS A 206 9.26 6.78 2.20
C HIS A 206 7.82 6.58 1.73
N GLN A 207 6.83 6.70 2.64
CA GLN A 207 5.45 6.37 2.30
C GLN A 207 4.86 7.36 1.30
N THR A 208 5.13 8.66 1.45
CA THR A 208 4.69 9.65 0.47
C THR A 208 5.30 9.36 -0.91
N LYS A 209 6.61 9.04 -0.97
CA LYS A 209 7.28 8.73 -2.23
C LYS A 209 6.77 7.43 -2.86
N ASN A 210 6.49 6.40 -2.05
CA ASN A 210 5.90 5.15 -2.53
C ASN A 210 4.50 5.41 -3.14
N ALA A 211 3.62 6.17 -2.44
CA ALA A 211 2.31 6.53 -2.96
C ALA A 211 2.41 7.32 -4.28
N GLN A 212 3.35 8.26 -4.35
CA GLN A 212 3.55 9.10 -5.54
C GLN A 212 3.85 8.30 -6.80
N SER A 213 4.41 7.10 -6.69
CA SER A 213 4.67 6.23 -7.86
C SER A 213 3.40 5.87 -8.63
N LEU A 214 2.26 5.71 -7.94
CA LEU A 214 0.95 5.44 -8.56
C LEU A 214 0.14 6.74 -8.79
N VAL A 215 0.25 7.71 -7.90
CA VAL A 215 -0.48 8.99 -8.01
C VAL A 215 -0.06 9.74 -9.28
N LYS A 216 1.24 9.80 -9.60
CA LYS A 216 1.76 10.41 -10.83
C LYS A 216 1.23 9.77 -12.12
N GLN A 217 0.76 8.53 -12.03
CA GLN A 217 0.17 7.77 -13.13
C GLN A 217 -1.37 7.84 -13.16
N ASN A 218 -1.99 8.66 -12.29
CA ASN A 218 -3.43 8.74 -12.07
C ASN A 218 -4.06 7.39 -11.68
N ALA A 219 -3.29 6.49 -11.08
CA ALA A 219 -3.74 5.16 -10.65
C ALA A 219 -4.16 5.11 -9.17
N ALA A 220 -3.93 6.20 -8.42
CA ALA A 220 -4.30 6.32 -7.02
C ALA A 220 -4.46 7.78 -6.61
N LEU A 221 -5.11 7.99 -5.48
CA LEU A 221 -5.14 9.26 -4.76
C LEU A 221 -4.24 9.19 -3.52
N MET A 222 -3.83 10.35 -3.02
CA MET A 222 -3.10 10.45 -1.76
C MET A 222 -3.69 11.57 -0.94
N ILE A 223 -4.03 11.27 0.32
CA ILE A 223 -4.52 12.24 1.30
C ILE A 223 -3.55 12.29 2.47
N ALA A 224 -3.05 13.47 2.79
CA ALA A 224 -2.21 13.64 3.96
C ALA A 224 -3.02 13.36 5.25
N GLN A 225 -2.40 12.69 6.23
CA GLN A 225 -3.07 12.32 7.47
C GLN A 225 -3.70 13.52 8.19
N SER A 226 -3.09 14.71 8.12
CA SER A 226 -3.56 15.93 8.79
C SER A 226 -4.90 16.45 8.29
N VAL A 227 -5.27 16.13 7.06
CA VAL A 227 -6.53 16.58 6.41
C VAL A 227 -7.44 15.41 6.03
N LEU A 228 -7.15 14.21 6.55
CA LEU A 228 -7.88 13.01 6.18
C LEU A 228 -9.36 13.10 6.52
N LYS A 229 -9.70 13.58 7.72
CA LYS A 229 -11.09 13.69 8.19
C LYS A 229 -11.94 14.63 7.35
N GLU A 230 -11.32 15.66 6.78
CA GLU A 230 -12.00 16.68 5.96
C GLU A 230 -12.24 16.20 4.52
N ASN A 231 -11.39 15.30 4.02
CA ASN A 231 -11.36 14.95 2.60
C ASN A 231 -11.79 13.51 2.28
N LEU A 232 -11.79 12.59 3.24
CA LEU A 232 -12.06 11.18 2.96
C LEU A 232 -13.54 10.89 2.63
N GLY A 233 -14.47 11.74 3.09
CA GLY A 233 -15.90 11.56 2.87
C GLY A 233 -16.45 12.35 1.67
N GLN A 234 -15.60 13.06 0.93
CA GLN A 234 -15.95 13.85 -0.25
C GLN A 234 -15.72 13.06 -1.53
#